data_ff95b085657bb0cbdeea4c739e301dcd
#
_entry.id   ff95b085657bb0cbdeea4c739e301dcd
#
_cell.length_a   1.000
_cell.length_b   1.000
_cell.length_c   1.000
_cell.angle_alpha   90.00
_cell.angle_beta   90.00
_cell.angle_gamma   90.00
#
_symmetry.space_group_name_H-M   'P 1'
#
loop_
_entity.id
_entity.type
_entity.pdbx_description
1 polymer ?
#
loop_
_entity_poly.entity_id
_entity_poly.type
_entity_poly.pdbx_seq_one_letter_code
_entity_poly.pdbx_strand_id
1 'polypeptide(L)'
;MADELPLEFHPDALGELEQAKQWYNGQRHGLGESFFQEIVTAIARIREAPNIWPEFQQGTRRFFVHRFPFALLYTHRSNSLLVSAVMHLKRRPGYWQSRLP
;
A
#
# COMPACT_ATOMS: atom_id res chain seq x y z
N MET A 1 9.33 -24.21 -6.67
CA MET A 1 9.35 -22.76 -6.63
C MET A 1 8.09 -22.22 -5.98
N ALA A 2 8.25 -21.38 -5.00
CA ALA A 2 7.09 -20.83 -4.33
C ALA A 2 6.40 -19.83 -5.25
N ASP A 3 5.11 -19.98 -5.39
CA ASP A 3 4.33 -19.06 -6.19
C ASP A 3 4.05 -17.80 -5.38
N GLU A 4 4.26 -16.66 -6.01
CA GLU A 4 3.86 -15.42 -5.38
C GLU A 4 2.34 -15.35 -5.37
N LEU A 5 1.80 -14.85 -4.25
CA LEU A 5 0.37 -14.59 -4.18
C LEU A 5 0.00 -13.47 -5.15
N PRO A 6 -1.08 -13.64 -5.92
CA PRO A 6 -1.58 -12.52 -6.71
C PRO A 6 -1.85 -11.32 -5.82
N LEU A 7 -1.49 -10.14 -6.29
CA LEU A 7 -1.73 -8.91 -5.56
C LEU A 7 -2.63 -8.01 -6.38
N GLU A 8 -3.68 -7.55 -5.74
CA GLU A 8 -4.65 -6.64 -6.35
C GLU A 8 -4.67 -5.34 -5.58
N PHE A 9 -4.94 -4.24 -6.28
CA PHE A 9 -5.18 -2.96 -5.66
C PHE A 9 -6.66 -2.62 -5.80
N HIS A 10 -7.25 -2.17 -4.70
CA HIS A 10 -8.55 -1.52 -4.81
C HIS A 10 -8.40 -0.31 -5.74
N PRO A 11 -9.37 -0.01 -6.61
CA PRO A 11 -9.24 1.11 -7.54
C PRO A 11 -8.89 2.44 -6.86
N ASP A 12 -9.45 2.69 -5.68
CA ASP A 12 -9.15 3.93 -4.96
C ASP A 12 -7.72 3.94 -4.42
N ALA A 13 -7.18 2.77 -4.05
CA ALA A 13 -5.79 2.68 -3.63
C ALA A 13 -4.85 2.96 -4.80
N LEU A 14 -5.19 2.44 -5.98
CA LEU A 14 -4.41 2.72 -7.17
C LEU A 14 -4.43 4.21 -7.52
N GLY A 15 -5.59 4.84 -7.38
CA GLY A 15 -5.70 6.29 -7.56
C GLY A 15 -4.85 7.07 -6.58
N GLU A 16 -4.80 6.63 -5.33
CA GLU A 16 -3.96 7.27 -4.32
C GLU A 16 -2.48 7.18 -4.68
N LEU A 17 -2.05 6.02 -5.18
CA LEU A 17 -0.69 5.82 -5.64
C LEU A 17 -0.34 6.81 -6.76
N GLU A 18 -1.21 6.92 -7.76
CA GLU A 18 -0.98 7.80 -8.90
C GLU A 18 -0.96 9.26 -8.49
N GLN A 19 -1.89 9.67 -7.64
CA GLN A 19 -1.95 11.05 -7.15
C GLN A 19 -0.70 11.43 -6.36
N ALA A 20 -0.25 10.54 -5.49
CA ALA A 20 0.96 10.79 -4.70
C ALA A 20 2.19 10.90 -5.59
N LYS A 21 2.30 10.01 -6.58
CA LYS A 21 3.42 10.03 -7.52
C LYS A 21 3.47 11.36 -8.27
N GLN A 22 2.32 11.82 -8.76
CA GLN A 22 2.24 13.09 -9.48
C GLN A 22 2.58 14.27 -8.58
N TRP A 23 2.08 14.25 -7.35
CA TRP A 23 2.36 15.33 -6.40
C TRP A 23 3.86 15.43 -6.12
N TYR A 24 4.52 14.30 -5.87
CA TYR A 24 5.95 14.31 -5.60
C TYR A 24 6.76 14.77 -6.82
N ASN A 25 6.38 14.37 -8.02
CA ASN A 25 7.05 14.85 -9.23
C ASN A 25 6.86 16.36 -9.43
N GLY A 26 5.75 16.90 -8.96
CA GLY A 26 5.52 18.35 -8.98
C GLY A 26 6.42 19.09 -8.00
N GLN A 27 6.82 18.43 -6.90
CA GLN A 27 7.72 19.02 -5.90
C GLN A 27 9.17 19.01 -6.38
N ARG A 28 9.59 17.91 -6.99
CA ARG A 28 10.95 17.78 -7.50
C ARG A 28 10.95 16.70 -8.57
N HIS A 29 11.57 17.01 -9.71
CA HIS A 29 11.67 16.05 -10.81
C HIS A 29 12.30 14.73 -10.33
N GLY A 30 11.66 13.62 -10.64
CA GLY A 30 12.13 12.29 -10.28
C GLY A 30 11.71 11.82 -8.89
N LEU A 31 11.14 12.69 -8.06
CA LEU A 31 10.74 12.30 -6.70
C LEU A 31 9.56 11.33 -6.72
N GLY A 32 8.66 11.48 -7.68
CA GLY A 32 7.55 10.55 -7.85
C GLY A 32 8.02 9.16 -8.19
N GLU A 33 9.08 9.05 -8.99
CA GLU A 33 9.66 7.75 -9.32
C GLU A 33 10.30 7.12 -8.08
N SER A 34 10.95 7.92 -7.25
CA SER A 34 11.51 7.44 -5.99
C SER A 34 10.41 6.92 -5.07
N PHE A 35 9.29 7.63 -4.99
CA PHE A 35 8.14 7.19 -4.22
C PHE A 35 7.61 5.85 -4.75
N PHE A 36 7.45 5.75 -6.07
CA PHE A 36 6.96 4.53 -6.69
C PHE A 36 7.87 3.34 -6.38
N GLN A 37 9.19 3.53 -6.41
CA GLN A 37 10.13 2.47 -6.09
C GLN A 37 10.01 2.02 -4.63
N GLU A 38 9.71 2.93 -3.71
CA GLU A 38 9.48 2.54 -2.33
C GLU A 38 8.19 1.73 -2.17
N ILE A 39 7.17 2.03 -2.98
CA ILE A 39 5.95 1.22 -3.02
C ILE A 39 6.25 -0.18 -3.54
N VAL A 40 7.03 -0.29 -4.62
CA VAL A 40 7.43 -1.59 -5.17
C VAL A 40 8.18 -2.42 -4.12
N THR A 41 9.10 -1.79 -3.41
CA THR A 41 9.85 -2.45 -2.34
C THR A 41 8.92 -2.90 -1.20
N ALA A 42 7.98 -2.05 -0.82
CA ALA A 42 7.01 -2.40 0.23
C ALA A 42 6.17 -3.62 -0.17
N ILE A 43 5.71 -3.66 -1.41
CA ILE A 43 4.95 -4.80 -1.93
C ILE A 43 5.77 -6.08 -1.87
N ALA A 44 7.04 -6.02 -2.26
CA ALA A 44 7.92 -7.19 -2.22
C ALA A 44 8.07 -7.70 -0.78
N ARG A 45 8.24 -6.79 0.18
CA ARG A 45 8.33 -7.15 1.59
C ARG A 45 7.06 -7.80 2.11
N ILE A 46 5.90 -7.27 1.73
CA ILE A 46 4.61 -7.83 2.12
C ILE A 46 4.47 -9.24 1.56
N ARG A 47 4.84 -9.45 0.29
CA ARG A 47 4.72 -10.78 -0.33
C ARG A 47 5.64 -11.82 0.29
N GLU A 48 6.81 -11.42 0.76
CA GLU A 48 7.74 -12.35 1.40
C GLU A 48 7.16 -12.96 2.67
N ALA A 49 6.41 -12.16 3.45
CA ALA A 49 5.90 -12.62 4.73
C ALA A 49 4.61 -11.86 5.07
N PRO A 50 3.50 -12.19 4.40
CA PRO A 50 2.28 -11.37 4.50
C PRO A 50 1.63 -11.37 5.88
N ASN A 51 1.99 -12.33 6.74
CA ASN A 51 1.35 -12.46 8.05
C ASN A 51 2.16 -11.88 9.20
N ILE A 52 3.37 -11.36 8.94
CA ILE A 52 4.19 -10.86 10.04
C ILE A 52 3.95 -9.38 10.34
N TRP A 53 3.38 -8.64 9.41
CA TRP A 53 3.16 -7.21 9.62
C TRP A 53 1.96 -7.00 10.53
N PRO A 54 2.00 -5.97 11.40
CA PRO A 54 0.96 -5.82 12.43
C PRO A 54 -0.44 -5.67 11.85
N GLU A 55 -1.38 -6.33 12.49
CA GLU A 55 -2.79 -6.09 12.23
C GLU A 55 -3.13 -4.68 12.65
N PHE A 56 -4.01 -4.04 11.89
CA PHE A 56 -4.41 -2.69 12.14
C PHE A 56 -5.89 -2.62 12.53
N GLN A 57 -6.80 -2.73 11.56
CA GLN A 57 -8.23 -2.70 11.83
C GLN A 57 -8.96 -3.58 10.84
N GLN A 58 -10.04 -4.23 11.31
CA GLN A 58 -10.98 -4.95 10.45
C GLN A 58 -10.32 -5.98 9.53
N GLY A 59 -9.38 -6.72 10.08
CA GLY A 59 -8.70 -7.77 9.29
C GLY A 59 -7.65 -7.26 8.33
N THR A 60 -7.33 -5.98 8.37
CA THR A 60 -6.24 -5.43 7.57
C THR A 60 -4.93 -5.44 8.33
N ARG A 61 -3.85 -5.43 7.58
CA ARG A 61 -2.51 -5.23 8.11
C ARG A 61 -1.94 -3.96 7.55
N ARG A 62 -0.95 -3.40 8.23
CA ARG A 62 -0.36 -2.12 7.87
C ARG A 62 1.14 -2.27 7.71
N PHE A 63 1.67 -1.76 6.59
CA PHE A 63 3.10 -1.73 6.32
C PHE A 63 3.51 -0.28 6.03
N PHE A 64 4.41 0.27 6.86
CA PHE A 64 4.89 1.64 6.65
C PHE A 64 5.88 1.67 5.51
N VAL A 65 5.66 2.61 4.59
CA VAL A 65 6.54 2.81 3.44
C VAL A 65 7.79 3.54 3.92
N HIS A 66 8.95 3.06 3.48
CA HIS A 66 10.23 3.69 3.85
C HIS A 66 10.33 5.07 3.19
N ARG A 67 10.86 6.05 3.93
CA ARG A 67 11.22 7.38 3.42
C ARG A 67 10.07 8.34 3.19
N PHE A 68 8.87 7.87 2.94
CA PHE A 68 7.70 8.70 2.65
C PHE A 68 6.62 8.48 3.70
N PRO A 69 5.81 9.51 4.01
CA PRO A 69 4.81 9.41 5.10
C PRO A 69 3.54 8.67 4.64
N PHE A 70 3.72 7.42 4.22
CA PHE A 70 2.63 6.59 3.73
C PHE A 70 2.68 5.20 4.35
N ALA A 71 1.55 4.55 4.36
CA ALA A 71 1.44 3.13 4.71
C ALA A 71 0.57 2.43 3.68
N LEU A 72 0.90 1.17 3.43
CA LEU A 72 0.03 0.29 2.65
C LEU A 72 -0.86 -0.47 3.61
N LEU A 73 -2.17 -0.40 3.38
CA LEU A 73 -3.13 -1.22 4.11
C LEU A 73 -3.54 -2.37 3.20
N TYR A 74 -3.41 -3.59 3.71
CA TYR A 74 -3.69 -4.75 2.88
C TYR A 74 -4.38 -5.84 3.69
N THR A 75 -5.06 -6.72 2.99
CA THR A 75 -5.69 -7.92 3.55
C THR A 75 -5.08 -9.14 2.89
N HIS A 76 -4.65 -10.10 3.71
CA HIS A 76 -4.19 -11.39 3.20
C HIS A 76 -5.39 -12.33 3.14
N ARG A 77 -5.83 -12.61 1.94
CA ARG A 77 -6.89 -13.59 1.68
C ARG A 77 -6.25 -14.96 1.46
N SER A 78 -7.07 -16.00 1.38
CA SER A 78 -6.53 -17.35 1.22
C SER A 78 -5.60 -17.51 0.01
N ASN A 79 -5.95 -16.85 -1.10
CA ASN A 79 -5.19 -17.01 -2.35
C ASN A 79 -4.66 -15.71 -2.92
N SER A 80 -4.77 -14.58 -2.21
CA SER A 80 -4.37 -13.29 -2.77
C SER A 80 -4.14 -12.27 -1.69
N LEU A 81 -3.51 -11.17 -2.11
CA LEU A 81 -3.34 -9.99 -1.27
C LEU A 81 -4.12 -8.85 -1.91
N LEU A 82 -4.87 -8.12 -1.10
CA LEU A 82 -5.60 -6.94 -1.56
C LEU A 82 -5.07 -5.71 -0.86
N VAL A 83 -4.54 -4.77 -1.62
CA VAL A 83 -4.14 -3.46 -1.09
C VAL A 83 -5.36 -2.56 -1.11
N SER A 84 -5.87 -2.21 0.05
CA SER A 84 -7.07 -1.40 0.22
C SER A 84 -6.77 0.09 0.15
N ALA A 85 -5.58 0.49 0.56
CA ALA A 85 -5.23 1.91 0.60
C ALA A 85 -3.73 2.11 0.49
N VAL A 86 -3.36 3.17 -0.22
CA VAL A 86 -2.04 3.78 -0.16
C VAL A 86 -2.25 5.05 0.66
N MET A 87 -2.10 4.90 1.98
CA MET A 87 -2.60 5.88 2.93
C MET A 87 -1.51 6.86 3.37
N HIS A 88 -1.75 8.15 3.11
CA HIS A 88 -0.92 9.18 3.74
C HIS A 88 -1.20 9.14 5.26
N LEU A 89 -0.15 9.25 6.07
CA LEU A 89 -0.27 9.09 7.52
C LEU A 89 -1.12 10.17 8.19
N LYS A 90 -1.40 11.27 7.49
CA LYS A 90 -2.26 12.35 8.01
C LYS A 90 -3.72 12.25 7.58
N ARG A 91 -4.07 11.20 6.83
CA ARG A 91 -5.46 11.03 6.41
C ARG A 91 -6.35 10.73 7.61
N ARG A 92 -7.64 11.07 7.49
CA ARG A 92 -8.64 10.81 8.52
C ARG A 92 -8.69 9.31 8.83
N PRO A 93 -8.67 8.92 10.11
CA PRO A 93 -8.75 7.50 10.47
C PRO A 93 -9.99 6.85 9.87
N GLY A 94 -9.80 5.64 9.33
CA GLY A 94 -10.90 4.83 8.83
C GLY A 94 -11.48 5.25 7.48
N TYR A 95 -10.91 6.23 6.81
CA TYR A 95 -11.46 6.71 5.53
C TYR A 95 -11.53 5.61 4.46
N TRP A 96 -10.74 4.57 4.61
CA TRP A 96 -10.62 3.45 3.67
C TRP A 96 -11.58 2.31 3.97
N GLN A 97 -12.29 2.35 5.11
CA GLN A 97 -13.06 1.18 5.58
C GLN A 97 -14.17 0.77 4.63
N SER A 98 -14.77 1.72 3.94
CA SER A 98 -15.81 1.40 2.97
C SER A 98 -15.31 0.62 1.77
N ARG A 99 -13.99 0.50 1.59
CA ARG A 99 -13.38 -0.26 0.50
C ARG A 99 -13.28 -1.74 0.79
N LEU A 100 -13.50 -2.13 2.03
CA LEU A 100 -13.43 -3.53 2.42
C LEU A 100 -14.67 -4.28 1.95
N PRO A 101 -14.53 -5.58 1.57
CA PRO A 101 -15.68 -6.39 1.16
C PRO A 101 -16.64 -6.66 2.31
#